data_1cec1eedd9511ba5e037d8e13c7326b1
#
_entry.id   1cec1eedd9511ba5e037d8e13c7326b1
#
_cell.length_a   1.000
_cell.length_b   1.000
_cell.length_c   1.000
_cell.angle_alpha   90.00
_cell.angle_beta   90.00
_cell.angle_gamma   90.00
#
_symmetry.space_group_name_H-M   'P 1'
#
loop_
_entity.id
_entity.type
_entity.pdbx_description
1 polymer ?
#
loop_
_entity_poly.entity_id
_entity_poly.type
_entity_poly.pdbx_seq_one_letter_code
_entity_poly.pdbx_strand_id
1 'polypeptide(L)'
;DNLTVIIYRSGFVIAALAILAMSWYPDLSLTFILIAATCCASSLHIYLKSFRLLFQFATWIGLLFYINHYPALALGGALLTLGGLCFKEYFCFRVPFLNLQPIFVACLWFSWVLNNLITLRIFSIISGVLLLVLAIQKWRMPLHFDIGDKTKYQI
;
A
#
# COMPACT_ATOMS: atom_id res chain seq x y z
N ASP A 1 -15.67 13.22 5.08
CA ASP A 1 -14.24 13.18 5.37
C ASP A 1 -13.84 12.04 6.30
N ASN A 2 -14.62 11.78 7.33
CA ASN A 2 -14.33 10.62 8.20
C ASN A 2 -14.42 9.30 7.44
N LEU A 3 -15.34 9.19 6.48
CA LEU A 3 -15.49 8.01 5.65
C LEU A 3 -14.22 7.76 4.82
N THR A 4 -13.63 8.80 4.23
CA THR A 4 -12.41 8.66 3.43
C THR A 4 -11.23 8.20 4.29
N VAL A 5 -11.12 8.69 5.53
CA VAL A 5 -10.08 8.25 6.47
C VAL A 5 -10.28 6.78 6.83
N ILE A 6 -11.51 6.35 7.06
CA ILE A 6 -11.81 4.95 7.36
C ILE A 6 -11.42 4.05 6.19
N ILE A 7 -11.76 4.44 4.97
CA ILE A 7 -11.39 3.70 3.75
C ILE A 7 -9.87 3.61 3.61
N TYR A 8 -9.18 4.72 3.81
CA TYR A 8 -7.71 4.77 3.72
C TYR A 8 -7.05 3.83 4.72
N ARG A 9 -7.48 3.89 5.99
CA ARG A 9 -6.91 3.04 7.05
C ARG A 9 -7.26 1.57 6.83
N SER A 10 -8.47 1.28 6.36
CA SER A 10 -8.89 -0.09 6.03
C SER A 10 -8.04 -0.67 4.92
N GLY A 11 -7.61 0.15 3.96
CA GLY A 11 -6.70 -0.26 2.90
C GLY A 11 -5.40 -0.82 3.44
N PHE A 12 -4.82 -0.22 4.48
CA PHE A 12 -3.61 -0.74 5.10
C PHE A 12 -3.82 -2.08 5.79
N VAL A 13 -4.97 -2.29 6.43
CA VAL A 13 -5.29 -3.57 7.05
C VAL A 13 -5.42 -4.66 5.99
N ILE A 14 -6.16 -4.40 4.92
CA ILE A 14 -6.33 -5.34 3.81
C ILE A 14 -4.98 -5.66 3.18
N ALA A 15 -4.15 -4.64 2.94
CA ALA A 15 -2.82 -4.82 2.36
C ALA A 15 -1.93 -5.70 3.24
N ALA A 16 -1.93 -5.47 4.55
CA ALA A 16 -1.13 -6.24 5.49
C ALA A 16 -1.50 -7.72 5.44
N LEU A 17 -2.80 -8.02 5.53
CA LEU A 17 -3.28 -9.40 5.51
C LEU A 17 -3.03 -10.06 4.15
N ALA A 18 -3.25 -9.35 3.06
CA ALA A 18 -3.06 -9.88 1.71
C ALA A 18 -1.57 -10.19 1.44
N ILE A 19 -0.67 -9.29 1.84
CA ILE A 19 0.76 -9.50 1.65
C ILE A 19 1.26 -10.67 2.52
N LEU A 20 0.78 -10.79 3.75
CA LEU A 20 1.15 -11.92 4.61
C LEU A 20 0.72 -13.26 4.01
N ALA A 21 -0.42 -13.30 3.34
CA ALA A 21 -0.94 -14.53 2.72
C ALA A 21 -0.39 -14.80 1.32
N MET A 22 0.46 -13.92 0.78
CA MET A 22 0.83 -13.92 -0.64
C MET A 22 1.55 -15.20 -1.08
N SER A 23 2.38 -15.80 -0.20
CA SER A 23 3.13 -17.01 -0.54
C SER A 23 2.26 -18.28 -0.57
N TRP A 24 1.10 -18.23 0.10
CA TRP A 24 0.16 -19.35 0.15
C TRP A 24 -0.98 -19.23 -0.86
N TYR A 25 -1.45 -17.99 -1.10
CA TYR A 25 -2.60 -17.69 -1.98
C TYR A 25 -2.24 -16.54 -2.91
N PRO A 26 -1.33 -16.74 -3.89
CA PRO A 26 -0.82 -15.61 -4.69
C PRO A 26 -1.88 -14.91 -5.52
N ASP A 27 -2.80 -15.65 -6.14
CA ASP A 27 -3.82 -15.02 -7.01
C ASP A 27 -4.84 -14.23 -6.20
N LEU A 28 -5.31 -14.80 -5.09
CA LEU A 28 -6.27 -14.14 -4.21
C LEU A 28 -5.62 -12.92 -3.54
N SER A 29 -4.36 -13.04 -3.13
CA SER A 29 -3.61 -11.94 -2.53
C SER A 29 -3.41 -10.79 -3.51
N LEU A 30 -3.12 -11.06 -4.77
CA LEU A 30 -3.01 -10.02 -5.80
C LEU A 30 -4.30 -9.21 -5.89
N THR A 31 -5.44 -9.88 -5.93
CA THR A 31 -6.74 -9.21 -5.98
C THR A 31 -6.95 -8.30 -4.77
N PHE A 32 -6.68 -8.79 -3.57
CA PHE A 32 -6.85 -8.00 -2.35
C PHE A 32 -5.82 -6.89 -2.22
N ILE A 33 -4.59 -7.07 -2.70
CA ILE A 33 -3.59 -6.01 -2.73
C ILE A 33 -4.05 -4.87 -3.65
N LEU A 34 -4.65 -5.20 -4.79
CA LEU A 34 -5.23 -4.19 -5.70
C LEU A 34 -6.42 -3.48 -5.06
N ILE A 35 -7.28 -4.20 -4.35
CA ILE A 35 -8.38 -3.59 -3.59
C ILE A 35 -7.83 -2.62 -2.54
N ALA A 36 -6.80 -3.03 -1.81
CA ALA A 36 -6.17 -2.20 -0.79
C ALA A 36 -5.57 -0.93 -1.39
N ALA A 37 -4.84 -1.06 -2.50
CA ALA A 37 -4.25 0.08 -3.19
C ALA A 37 -5.34 1.04 -3.70
N THR A 38 -6.46 0.51 -4.19
CA THR A 38 -7.61 1.31 -4.63
C THR A 38 -8.23 2.07 -3.46
N CYS A 39 -8.42 1.40 -2.33
CA CYS A 39 -8.93 2.07 -1.12
C CYS A 39 -8.03 3.22 -0.69
N CYS A 40 -6.72 2.99 -0.69
CA CYS A 40 -5.77 4.03 -0.31
C CYS A 40 -5.73 5.16 -1.35
N ALA A 41 -5.67 4.84 -2.64
CA ALA A 41 -5.55 5.84 -3.70
C ALA A 41 -6.81 6.71 -3.84
N SER A 42 -7.98 6.14 -3.58
CA SER A 42 -9.25 6.88 -3.68
C SER A 42 -9.46 7.86 -2.52
N SER A 43 -8.70 7.73 -1.44
CA SER A 43 -8.94 8.45 -0.18
C SER A 43 -7.67 9.11 0.34
N LEU A 44 -6.82 9.64 -0.55
CA LEU A 44 -5.54 10.24 -0.18
C LEU A 44 -5.72 11.61 0.49
N HIS A 45 -4.99 11.80 1.59
CA HIS A 45 -4.89 13.07 2.30
C HIS A 45 -3.43 13.54 2.26
N ILE A 46 -2.97 13.91 1.07
CA ILE A 46 -1.61 14.40 0.82
C ILE A 46 -1.69 15.83 0.31
N TYR A 47 -0.90 16.73 0.89
CA TYR A 47 -0.93 18.15 0.50
C TYR A 47 -0.43 18.38 -0.92
N LEU A 48 0.61 17.66 -1.36
CA LEU A 48 1.22 17.83 -2.67
C LEU A 48 0.42 17.09 -3.74
N LYS A 49 -0.07 17.84 -4.73
CA LYS A 49 -0.87 17.29 -5.81
C LYS A 49 -0.11 16.26 -6.64
N SER A 50 1.19 16.49 -6.89
CA SER A 50 1.99 15.58 -7.71
C SER A 50 2.08 14.18 -7.09
N PHE A 51 2.24 14.06 -5.78
CA PHE A 51 2.27 12.76 -5.10
C PHE A 51 0.90 12.07 -5.12
N ARG A 52 -0.19 12.83 -4.94
CA ARG A 52 -1.54 12.27 -5.06
C ARG A 52 -1.76 11.67 -6.45
N LEU A 53 -1.40 12.42 -7.49
CA LEU A 53 -1.55 11.97 -8.87
C LEU A 53 -0.66 10.76 -9.16
N LEU A 54 0.57 10.75 -8.65
CA LEU A 54 1.46 9.61 -8.85
C LEU A 54 0.84 8.31 -8.33
N PHE A 55 0.36 8.30 -7.09
CA PHE A 55 -0.21 7.11 -6.48
C PHE A 55 -1.53 6.71 -7.13
N GLN A 56 -2.36 7.69 -7.49
CA GLN A 56 -3.62 7.42 -8.18
C GLN A 56 -3.38 6.80 -9.56
N PHE A 57 -2.49 7.39 -10.37
CA PHE A 57 -2.18 6.85 -11.68
C PHE A 57 -1.52 5.48 -11.59
N ALA A 58 -0.61 5.25 -10.66
CA ALA A 58 0.01 3.95 -10.47
C ALA A 58 -1.05 2.88 -10.17
N THR A 59 -2.02 3.19 -9.32
CA THR A 59 -3.10 2.27 -8.96
C THR A 59 -4.05 2.03 -10.13
N TRP A 60 -4.50 3.10 -10.81
CA TRP A 60 -5.44 2.97 -11.92
C TRP A 60 -4.81 2.23 -13.10
N ILE A 61 -3.56 2.50 -13.41
CA ILE A 61 -2.83 1.77 -14.45
C ILE A 61 -2.65 0.31 -14.04
N GLY A 62 -2.36 0.04 -12.78
CA GLY A 62 -2.27 -1.33 -12.25
C GLY A 62 -3.57 -2.09 -12.42
N LEU A 63 -4.71 -1.46 -12.16
CA LEU A 63 -6.03 -2.07 -12.37
C LEU A 63 -6.28 -2.37 -13.85
N LEU A 64 -5.87 -1.47 -14.76
CA LEU A 64 -5.99 -1.71 -16.20
C LEU A 64 -5.16 -2.92 -16.63
N PHE A 65 -3.95 -3.06 -16.12
CA PHE A 65 -3.11 -4.23 -16.41
C PHE A 65 -3.73 -5.51 -15.85
N TYR A 66 -4.36 -5.44 -14.69
CA TYR A 66 -5.03 -6.60 -14.11
C TYR A 66 -6.18 -7.09 -15.01
N ILE A 67 -6.98 -6.15 -15.52
CA ILE A 67 -8.09 -6.47 -16.43
C ILE A 67 -7.57 -7.08 -17.73
N ASN A 68 -6.41 -6.63 -18.21
CA ASN A 68 -5.80 -7.09 -19.45
C ASN A 68 -4.89 -8.32 -19.26
N HIS A 69 -4.96 -8.99 -18.11
CA HIS A 69 -4.21 -10.21 -17.79
C HIS A 69 -2.70 -10.02 -17.73
N TYR A 70 -2.23 -8.88 -17.20
CA TYR A 70 -0.81 -8.62 -16.91
C TYR A 70 -0.61 -8.53 -15.39
N PRO A 71 -0.57 -9.69 -14.68
CA PRO A 71 -0.56 -9.66 -13.21
C PRO A 71 0.71 -9.05 -12.61
N ALA A 72 1.86 -9.22 -13.26
CA ALA A 72 3.12 -8.65 -12.76
C ALA A 72 3.08 -7.13 -12.73
N LEU A 73 2.57 -6.50 -13.81
CA LEU A 73 2.46 -5.04 -13.89
C LEU A 73 1.39 -4.52 -12.95
N ALA A 74 0.29 -5.27 -12.79
CA ALA A 74 -0.76 -4.93 -11.84
C ALA A 74 -0.23 -4.91 -10.40
N LEU A 75 0.50 -5.94 -10.02
CA LEU A 75 1.11 -6.02 -8.70
C LEU A 75 2.12 -4.91 -8.49
N GLY A 76 2.94 -4.60 -9.52
CA GLY A 76 3.91 -3.51 -9.46
C GLY A 76 3.27 -2.16 -9.18
N GLY A 77 2.16 -1.85 -9.86
CA GLY A 77 1.43 -0.61 -9.64
C GLY A 77 0.85 -0.51 -8.24
N ALA A 78 0.23 -1.58 -7.75
CA ALA A 78 -0.33 -1.62 -6.41
C ALA A 78 0.75 -1.49 -5.33
N LEU A 79 1.86 -2.19 -5.47
CA LEU A 79 2.97 -2.14 -4.51
C LEU A 79 3.70 -0.80 -4.53
N LEU A 80 3.79 -0.13 -5.69
CA LEU A 80 4.32 1.22 -5.77
C LEU A 80 3.51 2.17 -4.90
N THR A 81 2.19 2.11 -5.00
CA THR A 81 1.29 2.93 -4.20
C THR A 81 1.43 2.63 -2.71
N LEU A 82 1.35 1.37 -2.34
CA LEU A 82 1.42 0.97 -0.93
C LEU A 82 2.80 1.24 -0.32
N GLY A 83 3.87 0.94 -1.04
CA GLY A 83 5.23 1.21 -0.58
C GLY A 83 5.51 2.70 -0.42
N GLY A 84 5.07 3.51 -1.37
CA GLY A 84 5.21 4.95 -1.29
C GLY A 84 4.43 5.56 -0.13
N LEU A 85 3.22 5.04 0.12
CA LEU A 85 2.41 5.50 1.26
C LEU A 85 3.03 5.09 2.59
N CYS A 86 3.64 3.92 2.68
CA CYS A 86 4.39 3.52 3.88
C CYS A 86 5.57 4.46 4.13
N PHE A 87 6.29 4.85 3.10
CA PHE A 87 7.38 5.82 3.21
C PHE A 87 6.87 7.17 3.73
N LYS A 88 5.74 7.64 3.19
CA LYS A 88 5.09 8.87 3.67
C LYS A 88 4.70 8.76 5.15
N GLU A 89 4.10 7.65 5.54
CA GLU A 89 3.63 7.46 6.92
C GLU A 89 4.78 7.29 7.91
N TYR A 90 5.96 6.90 7.46
CA TYR A 90 7.15 6.81 8.31
C TYR A 90 7.45 8.13 9.01
N PHE A 91 7.26 9.24 8.32
CA PHE A 91 7.55 10.56 8.90
C PHE A 91 6.60 10.92 10.04
N CYS A 92 5.42 10.29 10.09
CA CYS A 92 4.44 10.53 11.15
C CYS A 92 4.59 9.54 12.31
N PHE A 93 4.82 8.27 12.01
CA PHE A 93 4.76 7.19 13.01
C PHE A 93 6.12 6.69 13.47
N ARG A 94 7.16 6.90 12.68
CA ARG A 94 8.53 6.48 13.04
C ARG A 94 8.64 4.98 13.37
N VAL A 95 7.85 4.13 12.70
CA VAL A 95 7.95 2.68 12.84
C VAL A 95 9.34 2.25 12.34
N PRO A 96 10.12 1.45 13.12
CA PRO A 96 11.44 1.01 12.65
C PRO A 96 11.35 0.27 11.32
N PHE A 97 12.25 0.59 10.40
CA PHE A 97 12.34 0.01 9.05
C PHE A 97 11.19 0.34 8.10
N LEU A 98 10.18 1.10 8.51
CA LEU A 98 9.08 1.47 7.62
C LEU A 98 9.56 2.34 6.46
N ASN A 99 10.60 3.15 6.66
CA ASN A 99 11.22 3.93 5.60
C ASN A 99 11.88 3.07 4.52
N LEU A 100 12.16 1.80 4.80
CA LEU A 100 12.71 0.83 3.86
C LEU A 100 11.62 0.00 3.16
N GLN A 101 10.36 0.21 3.51
CA GLN A 101 9.24 -0.55 2.95
C GLN A 101 9.20 -0.52 1.41
N PRO A 102 9.47 0.60 0.72
CA PRO A 102 9.55 0.59 -0.74
C PRO A 102 10.56 -0.43 -1.28
N ILE A 103 11.70 -0.59 -0.61
CA ILE A 103 12.72 -1.56 -0.99
C ILE A 103 12.20 -2.98 -0.73
N PHE A 104 11.56 -3.22 0.41
CA PHE A 104 11.02 -4.53 0.75
C PHE A 104 9.93 -4.97 -0.23
N VAL A 105 9.02 -4.07 -0.61
CA VAL A 105 7.97 -4.42 -1.59
C VAL A 105 8.54 -4.58 -2.99
N ALA A 106 9.61 -3.87 -3.35
CA ALA A 106 10.32 -4.09 -4.60
C ALA A 106 10.94 -5.48 -4.64
N CYS A 107 11.60 -5.90 -3.57
CA CYS A 107 12.14 -7.25 -3.43
C CYS A 107 11.03 -8.31 -3.47
N LEU A 108 9.89 -8.03 -2.85
CA LEU A 108 8.71 -8.89 -2.90
C LEU A 108 8.23 -9.08 -4.34
N TRP A 109 8.16 -7.99 -5.10
CA TRP A 109 7.74 -8.02 -6.49
C TRP A 109 8.71 -8.86 -7.35
N PHE A 110 10.01 -8.64 -7.21
CA PHE A 110 11.01 -9.42 -7.92
C PHE A 110 10.94 -10.90 -7.57
N SER A 111 10.75 -11.23 -6.30
CA SER A 111 10.61 -12.63 -5.85
C SER A 111 9.38 -13.28 -6.47
N TRP A 112 8.27 -12.53 -6.55
CA TRP A 112 7.04 -13.03 -7.16
C TRP A 112 7.20 -13.25 -8.66
N VAL A 113 7.84 -12.32 -9.37
CA VAL A 113 8.08 -12.42 -10.81
C VAL A 113 9.03 -13.56 -11.14
N LEU A 114 10.07 -13.76 -10.33
CA LEU A 114 11.06 -14.83 -10.53
C LEU A 114 10.60 -16.19 -9.98
N ASN A 115 9.43 -16.26 -9.39
CA ASN A 115 8.85 -17.47 -8.79
C ASN A 115 9.75 -18.11 -7.71
N ASN A 116 10.49 -17.30 -6.95
CA ASN A 116 11.30 -17.77 -5.85
C ASN A 116 10.47 -17.77 -4.57
N LEU A 117 10.02 -18.97 -4.15
CA LEU A 117 9.11 -19.10 -3.01
C LEU A 117 9.74 -18.68 -1.69
N ILE A 118 11.03 -18.95 -1.50
CA ILE A 118 11.72 -18.66 -0.22
C ILE A 118 11.81 -17.14 -0.02
N THR A 119 12.33 -16.42 -1.01
CA THR A 119 12.46 -14.96 -0.91
C THR A 119 11.09 -14.28 -0.88
N LEU A 120 10.12 -14.80 -1.64
CA LEU A 120 8.74 -14.31 -1.60
C LEU A 120 8.17 -14.38 -0.19
N ARG A 121 8.36 -15.53 0.47
CA ARG A 121 7.85 -15.73 1.84
C ARG A 121 8.54 -14.81 2.84
N ILE A 122 9.86 -14.65 2.74
CA ILE A 122 10.62 -13.77 3.62
C ILE A 122 10.15 -12.33 3.49
N PHE A 123 10.11 -11.79 2.27
CA PHE A 123 9.73 -10.40 2.04
C PHE A 123 8.24 -10.15 2.27
N SER A 124 7.37 -11.15 2.05
CA SER A 124 5.95 -11.01 2.36
C SER A 124 5.72 -10.91 3.86
N ILE A 125 6.46 -11.67 4.66
CA ILE A 125 6.37 -11.58 6.12
C ILE A 125 6.89 -10.22 6.60
N ILE A 126 8.05 -9.79 6.13
CA ILE A 126 8.64 -8.49 6.53
C ILE A 126 7.69 -7.34 6.16
N SER A 127 7.28 -7.28 4.90
CA SER A 127 6.41 -6.20 4.41
C SER A 127 5.04 -6.22 5.07
N GLY A 128 4.48 -7.40 5.24
CA GLY A 128 3.16 -7.55 5.87
C GLY A 128 3.16 -7.18 7.34
N VAL A 129 4.19 -7.55 8.09
CA VAL A 129 4.31 -7.18 9.50
C VAL A 129 4.47 -5.68 9.65
N LEU A 130 5.29 -5.03 8.81
CA LEU A 130 5.45 -3.57 8.86
C LEU A 130 4.13 -2.86 8.57
N LEU A 131 3.39 -3.32 7.57
CA LEU A 131 2.07 -2.77 7.26
C LEU A 131 1.08 -3.00 8.40
N LEU A 132 1.12 -4.16 9.02
CA LEU A 132 0.23 -4.46 10.14
C LEU A 132 0.51 -3.55 11.34
N VAL A 133 1.78 -3.34 11.68
CA VAL A 133 2.16 -2.42 12.75
C VAL A 133 1.70 -1.00 12.42
N LEU A 134 1.92 -0.55 11.20
CA LEU A 134 1.45 0.76 10.75
C LEU A 134 -0.07 0.88 10.86
N ALA A 135 -0.80 -0.13 10.41
CA ALA A 135 -2.26 -0.13 10.45
C ALA A 135 -2.77 -0.04 11.90
N ILE A 136 -2.17 -0.80 12.81
CA ILE A 136 -2.53 -0.76 14.23
C ILE A 136 -2.30 0.64 14.79
N GLN A 137 -1.15 1.25 14.52
CA GLN A 137 -0.85 2.59 15.01
C GLN A 137 -1.79 3.64 14.44
N LYS A 138 -2.14 3.55 13.15
CA LYS A 138 -3.09 4.48 12.53
C LYS A 138 -4.47 4.37 13.18
N TRP A 139 -4.96 3.17 13.42
CA TRP A 139 -6.29 2.98 14.02
C TRP A 139 -6.35 3.40 15.49
N ARG A 140 -5.21 3.55 16.15
CA ARG A 140 -5.14 4.07 17.53
C ARG A 140 -5.21 5.59 17.60
N MET A 141 -5.09 6.29 16.46
CA MET A 141 -5.15 7.75 16.42
C MET A 141 -6.57 8.26 16.11
N PRO A 142 -6.92 9.48 16.56
CA PRO A 142 -8.15 10.13 16.11
C PRO A 142 -8.19 10.28 14.59
N LEU A 143 -9.40 10.19 14.00
CA LEU A 143 -9.55 10.22 12.55
C LEU A 143 -9.10 11.55 11.93
N HIS A 144 -9.31 12.66 12.64
CA HIS A 144 -8.99 13.99 12.09
C HIS A 144 -7.49 14.22 11.86
N PHE A 145 -6.62 13.41 12.45
CA PHE A 145 -5.17 13.55 12.26
C PHE A 145 -4.74 13.25 10.82
N ASP A 146 -5.43 12.35 10.12
CA ASP A 146 -5.12 12.05 8.73
C ASP A 146 -5.53 13.17 7.77
N ILE A 147 -6.54 13.93 8.12
CA ILE A 147 -7.06 15.02 7.27
C ILE A 147 -6.10 16.22 7.30
N GLY A 148 -5.62 16.59 8.48
CA GLY A 148 -4.73 17.73 8.65
C GLY A 148 -5.41 19.06 8.33
N ASP A 149 -4.64 20.00 7.81
CA ASP A 149 -5.10 21.35 7.45
C ASP A 149 -5.57 21.37 6.00
N LYS A 150 -6.87 21.50 5.79
CA LYS A 150 -7.48 21.50 4.45
C LYS A 150 -7.02 22.66 3.57
N THR A 151 -6.59 23.76 4.16
CA THR A 151 -6.15 24.95 3.40
C THR A 151 -4.82 24.69 2.69
N LYS A 152 -4.04 23.70 3.12
CA LYS A 152 -2.73 23.38 2.56
C LYS A 152 -2.78 22.42 1.38
N TYR A 153 -3.95 21.86 1.05
CA TYR A 153 -4.06 20.92 -0.06
C TYR A 153 -3.93 21.66 -1.40
N GLN A 154 -3.06 21.16 -2.26
CA GLN A 154 -2.92 21.66 -3.63
C GLN A 154 -4.07 21.13 -4.51
N ILE A 155 -4.65 22.01 -5.31
CA ILE A 155 -5.71 21.71 -6.27
C ILE A 155 -5.08 21.64 -7.67
#